data_28c924a88e437a6cd8f957b4e28db35e
#
_entry.id   28c924a88e437a6cd8f957b4e28db35e
#
_cell.length_a   1.000
_cell.length_b   1.000
_cell.length_c   1.000
_cell.angle_alpha   90.00
_cell.angle_beta   90.00
_cell.angle_gamma   90.00
#
_symmetry.space_group_name_H-M   'P 1'
#
loop_
_entity.id
_entity.type
_entity.pdbx_description
1 polymer ?
#
loop_
_entity_poly.entity_id
_entity_poly.type
_entity_poly.pdbx_seq_one_letter_code
_entity_poly.pdbx_strand_id
1 'polypeptide(L)'
;MDYSPKSFLIRFRASANSFLSEYEPLALLLAPLLAFLVARTLQSFLGVVHERGLKATFVAFLMSLLKLVPGVKNYIDAEKQKVVDKLQSGGKSKRDGWRTELPRAGLGVEVIEKMKDEKRNDVVWQGKCSGTVYIGGSESEGHFSLINEACSMFAHTNPLHLDVFPSIVRFEAEVVAMTAALLGSKEKGSGGQICGNMTSGGTESILLAMKSSRDYMKTKKGITKPEMIIPESAHSAYDKAAQYFNIKLWRVPINKEFRADVKAIKRHINRNTILAVDGMLTPTFCSIESPTIDLVNSLDVVVLSCQDNLYPIPPFDFSVKGVTSISVDVHKYGLAPKGTSVVLYRNHDIRKHQFVAVTEWSGGLYVSPTIAGSRPGGLIAGAWAALLSLGEEGYLESTKRIMEVSKRIQKGIKEIPELFIIGRPDMTIVAFGSDVVDIFEINDVMSSKGWHLNALQRPNSIHICVTLQHEPIVEDFLRDLMESVKTVKENPGPISGGLAPIYGAAGRMPDRGMVQELLVNYMDSTC
;
A
#
# COMPACT_ATOMS: atom_id res chain seq x y z
N MET A 1 -10.73 70.61 -7.51
CA MET A 1 -11.30 69.39 -6.90
C MET A 1 -10.16 68.71 -6.18
N ASP A 2 -10.25 68.60 -4.86
CA ASP A 2 -9.19 67.99 -4.05
C ASP A 2 -9.25 66.45 -4.21
N TYR A 3 -8.26 65.88 -4.87
CA TYR A 3 -8.11 64.43 -5.11
C TYR A 3 -7.30 63.72 -4.03
N SER A 4 -7.34 64.29 -2.79
CA SER A 4 -6.62 63.64 -1.72
C SER A 4 -7.27 62.28 -1.34
N PRO A 5 -6.50 61.26 -0.91
CA PRO A 5 -7.05 59.98 -0.46
C PRO A 5 -8.07 60.11 0.68
N LYS A 6 -7.95 61.21 1.49
CA LYS A 6 -8.91 61.50 2.55
C LYS A 6 -10.27 61.97 2.00
N SER A 7 -10.30 62.82 0.96
CA SER A 7 -11.53 63.27 0.37
C SER A 7 -12.28 62.14 -0.37
N PHE A 8 -11.56 61.20 -0.97
CA PHE A 8 -12.12 60.00 -1.56
C PHE A 8 -12.77 59.07 -0.50
N LEU A 9 -12.10 58.81 0.60
CA LEU A 9 -12.63 58.02 1.71
C LEU A 9 -13.90 58.63 2.34
N ILE A 10 -13.94 59.98 2.52
CA ILE A 10 -15.11 60.67 3.04
C ILE A 10 -16.32 60.55 2.09
N ARG A 11 -16.10 60.75 0.79
CA ARG A 11 -17.17 60.57 -0.21
C ARG A 11 -17.65 59.13 -0.32
N PHE A 12 -16.74 58.17 -0.32
CA PHE A 12 -17.07 56.75 -0.32
C PHE A 12 -17.90 56.37 0.90
N ARG A 13 -17.49 56.81 2.11
CA ARG A 13 -18.22 56.56 3.36
C ARG A 13 -19.63 57.19 3.32
N ALA A 14 -19.77 58.41 2.82
CA ALA A 14 -21.08 59.10 2.70
C ALA A 14 -22.02 58.37 1.72
N SER A 15 -21.50 57.95 0.56
CA SER A 15 -22.24 57.18 -0.42
C SER A 15 -22.63 55.79 0.09
N ALA A 16 -21.70 55.10 0.75
CA ALA A 16 -21.96 53.79 1.36
C ALA A 16 -23.02 53.89 2.47
N ASN A 17 -22.94 54.90 3.35
CA ASN A 17 -23.93 55.09 4.40
C ASN A 17 -25.30 55.43 3.85
N SER A 18 -25.39 56.24 2.80
CA SER A 18 -26.66 56.54 2.10
C SER A 18 -27.28 55.28 1.50
N PHE A 19 -26.49 54.45 0.84
CA PHE A 19 -26.96 53.17 0.27
C PHE A 19 -27.39 52.17 1.38
N LEU A 20 -26.60 52.04 2.44
CA LEU A 20 -26.90 51.12 3.53
C LEU A 20 -28.12 51.54 4.37
N SER A 21 -28.44 52.85 4.43
CA SER A 21 -29.62 53.36 5.16
C SER A 21 -30.97 53.02 4.50
N GLU A 22 -30.95 52.53 3.28
CA GLU A 22 -32.15 52.06 2.57
C GLU A 22 -32.58 50.63 2.99
N TYR A 23 -31.74 49.93 3.72
CA TYR A 23 -32.00 48.52 4.14
C TYR A 23 -32.23 48.41 5.65
N GLU A 24 -33.08 47.47 6.03
CA GLU A 24 -33.30 47.11 7.43
C GLU A 24 -32.00 46.68 8.13
N PRO A 25 -31.66 47.14 9.34
CA PRO A 25 -30.45 46.79 10.04
C PRO A 25 -30.22 45.27 10.19
N LEU A 26 -31.30 44.52 10.36
CA LEU A 26 -31.24 43.06 10.44
C LEU A 26 -30.86 42.42 9.10
N ALA A 27 -31.36 42.95 7.99
CA ALA A 27 -31.03 42.48 6.64
C ALA A 27 -29.54 42.74 6.32
N LEU A 28 -28.98 43.87 6.74
CA LEU A 28 -27.57 44.22 6.56
C LEU A 28 -26.61 43.29 7.32
N LEU A 29 -27.07 42.72 8.44
CA LEU A 29 -26.29 41.71 9.20
C LEU A 29 -26.46 40.31 8.64
N LEU A 30 -27.70 39.92 8.30
CA LEU A 30 -28.00 38.55 7.89
C LEU A 30 -27.60 38.27 6.44
N ALA A 31 -27.74 39.24 5.50
CA ALA A 31 -27.43 39.01 4.09
C ALA A 31 -25.95 38.67 3.83
N PRO A 32 -24.94 39.36 4.40
CA PRO A 32 -23.55 39.01 4.26
C PRO A 32 -23.22 37.65 4.90
N LEU A 33 -23.81 37.33 6.06
CA LEU A 33 -23.64 36.06 6.75
C LEU A 33 -24.22 34.91 5.90
N LEU A 34 -25.43 35.08 5.36
CA LEU A 34 -26.05 34.11 4.47
C LEU A 34 -25.24 33.93 3.18
N ALA A 35 -24.80 35.03 2.57
CA ALA A 35 -23.96 35.00 1.38
C ALA A 35 -22.62 34.25 1.66
N PHE A 36 -22.00 34.50 2.80
CA PHE A 36 -20.80 33.79 3.23
C PHE A 36 -21.05 32.28 3.42
N LEU A 37 -22.15 31.92 4.10
CA LEU A 37 -22.53 30.54 4.31
C LEU A 37 -22.82 29.82 2.99
N VAL A 38 -23.57 30.48 2.07
CA VAL A 38 -23.86 29.95 0.73
C VAL A 38 -22.58 29.78 -0.08
N ALA A 39 -21.69 30.78 -0.08
CA ALA A 39 -20.41 30.71 -0.80
C ALA A 39 -19.53 29.57 -0.26
N ARG A 40 -19.46 29.44 1.07
CA ARG A 40 -18.71 28.38 1.72
C ARG A 40 -19.28 26.98 1.43
N THR A 41 -20.61 26.85 1.44
CA THR A 41 -21.31 25.60 1.12
C THR A 41 -21.09 25.22 -0.34
N LEU A 42 -21.21 26.19 -1.25
CA LEU A 42 -20.95 25.99 -2.67
C LEU A 42 -19.49 25.61 -2.93
N GLN A 43 -18.55 26.28 -2.29
CA GLN A 43 -17.13 25.95 -2.39
C GLN A 43 -16.84 24.52 -1.88
N SER A 44 -17.47 24.12 -0.77
CA SER A 44 -17.36 22.76 -0.22
C SER A 44 -17.95 21.73 -1.19
N PHE A 45 -19.13 22.03 -1.75
CA PHE A 45 -19.79 21.15 -2.73
C PHE A 45 -18.95 21.00 -4.01
N LEU A 46 -18.44 22.11 -4.57
CA LEU A 46 -17.56 22.08 -5.72
C LEU A 46 -16.27 21.30 -5.43
N GLY A 47 -15.73 21.40 -4.21
CA GLY A 47 -14.61 20.59 -3.75
C GLY A 47 -14.91 19.10 -3.79
N VAL A 48 -16.05 18.69 -3.26
CA VAL A 48 -16.49 17.28 -3.27
C VAL A 48 -16.74 16.78 -4.69
N VAL A 49 -17.37 17.60 -5.55
CA VAL A 49 -17.58 17.26 -6.97
C VAL A 49 -16.25 17.13 -7.70
N HIS A 50 -15.29 17.99 -7.40
CA HIS A 50 -13.95 17.92 -7.99
C HIS A 50 -13.18 16.67 -7.54
N GLU A 51 -13.34 16.28 -6.28
CA GLU A 51 -12.67 15.08 -5.71
C GLU A 51 -13.28 13.76 -6.18
N ARG A 52 -14.60 13.65 -6.19
CA ARG A 52 -15.34 12.39 -6.42
C ARG A 52 -15.97 12.28 -7.81
N GLY A 53 -16.02 13.38 -8.54
CA GLY A 53 -16.79 13.51 -9.78
C GLY A 53 -18.27 13.74 -9.53
N LEU A 54 -18.94 14.35 -10.52
CA LEU A 54 -20.36 14.75 -10.43
C LEU A 54 -21.28 13.54 -10.18
N LYS A 55 -21.06 12.43 -10.90
CA LYS A 55 -21.87 11.22 -10.80
C LYS A 55 -21.78 10.57 -9.41
N ALA A 56 -20.58 10.42 -8.87
CA ALA A 56 -20.38 9.83 -7.55
C ALA A 56 -20.92 10.73 -6.42
N THR A 57 -20.78 12.05 -6.56
CA THR A 57 -21.33 13.03 -5.62
C THR A 57 -22.85 13.00 -5.62
N PHE A 58 -23.47 12.92 -6.81
CA PHE A 58 -24.92 12.81 -6.94
C PHE A 58 -25.45 11.50 -6.33
N VAL A 59 -24.81 10.36 -6.61
CA VAL A 59 -25.19 9.07 -6.02
C VAL A 59 -25.06 9.10 -4.49
N ALA A 60 -23.98 9.66 -3.95
CA ALA A 60 -23.78 9.79 -2.51
C ALA A 60 -24.85 10.69 -1.86
N PHE A 61 -25.22 11.78 -2.53
CA PHE A 61 -26.32 12.66 -2.09
C PHE A 61 -27.67 11.94 -2.10
N LEU A 62 -27.97 11.21 -3.19
CA LEU A 62 -29.22 10.43 -3.29
C LEU A 62 -29.29 9.35 -2.21
N MET A 63 -28.19 8.64 -1.96
CA MET A 63 -28.10 7.64 -0.89
C MET A 63 -28.28 8.26 0.50
N SER A 64 -27.76 9.48 0.71
CA SER A 64 -27.99 10.22 1.96
C SER A 64 -29.46 10.57 2.17
N LEU A 65 -30.16 10.98 1.10
CA LEU A 65 -31.61 11.23 1.13
C LEU A 65 -32.40 9.96 1.37
N LEU A 66 -32.04 8.84 0.75
CA LEU A 66 -32.70 7.55 0.96
C LEU A 66 -32.58 7.08 2.42
N LYS A 67 -31.44 7.34 3.06
CA LYS A 67 -31.23 7.03 4.50
C LYS A 67 -32.12 7.87 5.44
N LEU A 68 -32.67 9.00 4.97
CA LEU A 68 -33.64 9.80 5.75
C LEU A 68 -35.06 9.24 5.70
N VAL A 69 -35.35 8.32 4.77
CA VAL A 69 -36.66 7.69 4.68
C VAL A 69 -36.83 6.69 5.81
N PRO A 70 -37.84 6.85 6.69
CA PRO A 70 -38.14 5.90 7.75
C PRO A 70 -38.35 4.50 7.16
N GLY A 71 -37.68 3.50 7.72
CA GLY A 71 -37.75 2.10 7.24
C GLY A 71 -36.58 1.72 6.30
N VAL A 72 -36.13 2.58 5.39
CA VAL A 72 -34.97 2.27 4.53
C VAL A 72 -33.69 2.14 5.36
N LYS A 73 -33.47 3.08 6.27
CA LYS A 73 -32.35 3.03 7.20
C LYS A 73 -32.40 1.75 8.05
N ASN A 74 -33.54 1.46 8.64
CA ASN A 74 -33.72 0.27 9.48
C ASN A 74 -33.51 -1.03 8.70
N TYR A 75 -33.95 -1.09 7.45
CA TYR A 75 -33.72 -2.24 6.57
C TYR A 75 -32.24 -2.42 6.27
N ILE A 76 -31.53 -1.33 5.91
CA ILE A 76 -30.09 -1.34 5.64
C ILE A 76 -29.32 -1.78 6.89
N ASP A 77 -29.67 -1.22 8.05
CA ASP A 77 -29.01 -1.53 9.33
C ASP A 77 -29.28 -2.99 9.74
N ALA A 78 -30.48 -3.52 9.50
CA ALA A 78 -30.82 -4.92 9.76
C ALA A 78 -30.06 -5.90 8.85
N GLU A 79 -29.97 -5.61 7.54
CA GLU A 79 -29.18 -6.45 6.61
C GLU A 79 -27.69 -6.41 6.94
N LYS A 80 -27.18 -5.24 7.30
CA LYS A 80 -25.82 -5.05 7.77
C LYS A 80 -25.55 -5.86 9.04
N GLN A 81 -26.45 -5.80 10.02
CA GLN A 81 -26.32 -6.56 11.27
C GLN A 81 -26.30 -8.07 11.03
N LYS A 82 -27.11 -8.58 10.11
CA LYS A 82 -27.05 -10.01 9.71
C LYS A 82 -25.66 -10.42 9.19
N VAL A 83 -25.01 -9.56 8.38
CA VAL A 83 -23.66 -9.83 7.87
C VAL A 83 -22.64 -9.78 9.01
N VAL A 84 -22.74 -8.79 9.91
CA VAL A 84 -21.88 -8.66 11.09
C VAL A 84 -22.04 -9.87 12.02
N ASP A 85 -23.28 -10.27 12.31
CA ASP A 85 -23.58 -11.43 13.17
C ASP A 85 -23.01 -12.72 12.57
N LYS A 86 -23.11 -12.89 11.25
CA LYS A 86 -22.52 -14.03 10.54
C LYS A 86 -20.99 -14.04 10.62
N LEU A 87 -20.36 -12.88 10.47
CA LEU A 87 -18.90 -12.73 10.63
C LEU A 87 -18.47 -13.02 12.08
N GLN A 88 -19.19 -12.47 13.06
CA GLN A 88 -18.89 -12.66 14.48
C GLN A 88 -19.15 -14.09 14.95
N SER A 89 -20.22 -14.73 14.49
CA SER A 89 -20.49 -16.12 14.83
C SER A 89 -19.44 -17.08 14.27
N GLY A 90 -18.99 -16.84 13.03
CA GLY A 90 -17.86 -17.56 12.44
C GLY A 90 -16.55 -17.34 13.21
N GLY A 91 -16.30 -16.13 13.71
CA GLY A 91 -15.15 -15.81 14.55
C GLY A 91 -15.22 -16.48 15.93
N LYS A 92 -16.37 -16.46 16.60
CA LYS A 92 -16.55 -17.12 17.91
C LYS A 92 -16.33 -18.62 17.83
N SER A 93 -16.87 -19.28 16.80
CA SER A 93 -16.66 -20.71 16.59
C SER A 93 -15.19 -21.09 16.35
N LYS A 94 -14.42 -20.20 15.70
CA LYS A 94 -12.98 -20.41 15.49
C LYS A 94 -12.13 -20.18 16.74
N ARG A 95 -12.64 -19.48 17.76
CA ARG A 95 -11.93 -19.21 19.01
C ARG A 95 -12.23 -20.21 20.12
N ASP A 96 -13.08 -21.17 19.85
CA ASP A 96 -13.38 -22.22 20.83
C ASP A 96 -12.10 -22.98 21.18
N GLY A 97 -11.78 -23.05 22.47
CA GLY A 97 -10.55 -23.63 22.97
C GLY A 97 -9.31 -22.69 23.01
N TRP A 98 -9.42 -21.43 22.57
CA TRP A 98 -8.33 -20.46 22.72
C TRP A 98 -8.09 -20.09 24.17
N ARG A 99 -6.81 -19.92 24.55
CA ARG A 99 -6.45 -19.46 25.88
C ARG A 99 -6.71 -17.99 26.04
N THR A 100 -7.48 -17.63 27.03
CA THR A 100 -7.81 -16.26 27.40
C THR A 100 -7.06 -15.77 28.64
N GLU A 101 -6.38 -16.69 29.35
CA GLU A 101 -5.64 -16.41 30.56
C GLU A 101 -4.29 -17.14 30.57
N LEU A 102 -3.34 -16.59 31.31
CA LEU A 102 -2.07 -17.26 31.53
C LEU A 102 -2.28 -18.55 32.34
N PRO A 103 -1.63 -19.67 31.99
CA PRO A 103 -1.67 -20.85 32.80
C PRO A 103 -0.98 -20.60 34.14
N ARG A 104 -1.52 -21.15 35.23
CA ARG A 104 -0.95 -21.02 36.56
C ARG A 104 0.49 -21.54 36.65
N ALA A 105 0.78 -22.60 35.93
CA ALA A 105 2.15 -23.16 35.81
C ALA A 105 2.60 -23.06 34.35
N GLY A 106 3.87 -22.69 34.13
CA GLY A 106 4.45 -22.64 32.78
C GLY A 106 4.56 -24.04 32.17
N LEU A 107 4.41 -24.15 30.86
CA LEU A 107 4.47 -25.42 30.13
C LEU A 107 5.91 -25.87 29.82
N GLY A 108 6.90 -24.99 30.07
CA GLY A 108 8.30 -25.32 29.74
C GLY A 108 8.48 -25.67 28.26
N VAL A 109 9.22 -26.72 27.98
CA VAL A 109 9.52 -27.18 26.61
C VAL A 109 8.30 -27.73 25.85
N GLU A 110 7.24 -28.12 26.56
CA GLU A 110 5.99 -28.63 25.94
C GLU A 110 5.32 -27.58 25.05
N VAL A 111 5.64 -26.30 25.25
CA VAL A 111 5.13 -25.21 24.39
C VAL A 111 5.52 -25.44 22.93
N ILE A 112 6.70 -26.01 22.68
CA ILE A 112 7.19 -26.27 21.31
C ILE A 112 6.32 -27.31 20.60
N GLU A 113 5.91 -28.37 21.29
CA GLU A 113 5.04 -29.39 20.71
C GLU A 113 3.65 -28.81 20.41
N LYS A 114 3.11 -27.97 21.30
CA LYS A 114 1.86 -27.25 21.02
C LYS A 114 1.97 -26.32 19.82
N MET A 115 3.08 -25.60 19.65
CA MET A 115 3.31 -24.77 18.46
C MET A 115 3.40 -25.63 17.19
N LYS A 116 4.01 -26.80 17.23
CA LYS A 116 4.05 -27.72 16.09
C LYS A 116 2.65 -28.24 15.75
N ASP A 117 1.83 -28.51 16.74
CA ASP A 117 0.45 -28.95 16.53
C ASP A 117 -0.39 -27.83 15.90
N GLU A 118 -0.30 -26.61 16.42
CA GLU A 118 -1.00 -25.44 15.82
C GLU A 118 -0.52 -25.16 14.39
N LYS A 119 0.77 -25.29 14.11
CA LYS A 119 1.32 -25.10 12.78
C LYS A 119 0.71 -26.03 11.73
N ARG A 120 0.18 -27.20 12.13
CA ARG A 120 -0.53 -28.12 11.21
C ARG A 120 -1.84 -27.54 10.71
N ASN A 121 -2.40 -26.52 11.39
CA ASN A 121 -3.59 -25.81 10.96
C ASN A 121 -3.29 -24.75 9.89
N ASP A 122 -2.01 -24.40 9.70
CA ASP A 122 -1.63 -23.49 8.63
C ASP A 122 -1.87 -24.16 7.28
N VAL A 123 -2.37 -23.37 6.34
CA VAL A 123 -2.58 -23.86 4.98
C VAL A 123 -1.24 -24.29 4.40
N VAL A 124 -1.16 -25.54 3.95
CA VAL A 124 0.04 -26.09 3.32
C VAL A 124 0.27 -25.37 2.00
N TRP A 125 1.21 -24.45 2.00
CA TRP A 125 1.43 -23.55 0.87
C TRP A 125 2.28 -24.16 -0.28
N GLN A 126 2.98 -25.22 -0.15
CA GLN A 126 3.74 -25.99 -1.18
C GLN A 126 3.83 -25.33 -2.58
N GLY A 127 4.12 -24.03 -2.64
CA GLY A 127 4.16 -23.23 -3.87
C GLY A 127 2.81 -22.73 -4.39
N LYS A 128 1.68 -23.14 -3.83
CA LYS A 128 0.33 -22.75 -4.33
C LYS A 128 -0.18 -21.40 -3.81
N CYS A 129 0.70 -20.53 -3.29
CA CYS A 129 0.35 -19.22 -2.74
C CYS A 129 0.94 -18.06 -3.56
N SER A 130 0.09 -17.14 -3.99
CA SER A 130 0.50 -15.92 -4.69
C SER A 130 1.26 -14.99 -3.75
N GLY A 131 2.60 -14.88 -3.88
CA GLY A 131 3.43 -13.89 -3.20
C GLY A 131 3.41 -13.86 -1.68
N THR A 132 2.78 -14.81 -1.01
CA THR A 132 2.69 -14.86 0.45
C THR A 132 3.99 -15.36 1.06
N VAL A 133 4.61 -16.35 0.43
CA VAL A 133 5.88 -16.96 0.83
C VAL A 133 6.88 -16.79 -0.30
N TYR A 134 8.00 -16.12 -0.01
CA TYR A 134 9.07 -15.86 -0.97
C TYR A 134 10.26 -16.79 -0.75
N ILE A 135 10.54 -17.15 0.51
CA ILE A 135 11.58 -18.10 0.86
C ILE A 135 11.00 -19.50 0.68
N GLY A 136 11.58 -20.27 -0.24
CA GLY A 136 11.17 -21.64 -0.52
C GLY A 136 12.22 -22.64 -0.07
N GLY A 137 11.79 -23.88 0.22
CA GLY A 137 12.66 -25.01 0.52
C GLY A 137 12.40 -25.65 1.88
N SER A 138 13.27 -26.58 2.28
CA SER A 138 13.23 -27.22 3.59
C SER A 138 13.48 -26.22 4.70
N GLU A 139 12.64 -26.20 5.72
CA GLU A 139 12.81 -25.33 6.89
C GLU A 139 14.09 -25.64 7.70
N SER A 140 14.65 -26.82 7.52
CA SER A 140 15.84 -27.30 8.22
C SER A 140 17.14 -27.17 7.41
N GLU A 141 17.05 -26.79 6.13
CA GLU A 141 18.21 -26.79 5.23
C GLU A 141 18.26 -25.54 4.35
N GLY A 142 19.44 -25.26 3.78
CA GLY A 142 19.64 -24.22 2.80
C GLY A 142 19.49 -22.79 3.34
N HIS A 143 19.07 -21.89 2.47
CA HIS A 143 18.98 -20.47 2.74
C HIS A 143 18.07 -20.10 3.93
N PHE A 144 16.94 -20.81 4.06
CA PHE A 144 15.98 -20.55 5.14
C PHE A 144 16.55 -20.92 6.52
N SER A 145 17.27 -22.05 6.63
CA SER A 145 17.95 -22.47 7.86
C SER A 145 19.00 -21.44 8.29
N LEU A 146 19.83 -20.96 7.35
CA LEU A 146 20.84 -19.94 7.61
C LEU A 146 20.21 -18.63 8.16
N ILE A 147 19.10 -18.18 7.56
CA ILE A 147 18.39 -16.99 8.01
C ILE A 147 17.84 -17.18 9.42
N ASN A 148 17.25 -18.35 9.72
CA ASN A 148 16.71 -18.64 11.04
C ASN A 148 17.81 -18.68 12.11
N GLU A 149 18.97 -19.22 11.80
CA GLU A 149 20.13 -19.18 12.69
C GLU A 149 20.59 -17.75 12.97
N ALA A 150 20.72 -16.91 11.92
CA ALA A 150 21.05 -15.49 12.07
C ALA A 150 20.02 -14.75 12.93
N CYS A 151 18.73 -14.98 12.70
CA CYS A 151 17.66 -14.39 13.50
C CYS A 151 17.74 -14.82 14.97
N SER A 152 17.96 -16.09 15.23
CA SER A 152 18.07 -16.66 16.58
C SER A 152 19.27 -16.09 17.33
N MET A 153 20.43 -16.00 16.68
CA MET A 153 21.68 -15.47 17.25
C MET A 153 21.52 -14.02 17.77
N PHE A 154 20.72 -13.21 17.09
CA PHE A 154 20.52 -11.79 17.40
C PHE A 154 19.12 -11.45 17.95
N ALA A 155 18.33 -12.44 18.34
CA ALA A 155 16.93 -12.25 18.78
C ALA A 155 16.77 -11.31 19.98
N HIS A 156 17.77 -11.24 20.85
CA HIS A 156 17.76 -10.40 22.07
C HIS A 156 18.32 -8.99 21.86
N THR A 157 18.73 -8.62 20.66
CA THR A 157 19.41 -7.34 20.38
C THR A 157 18.42 -6.26 19.89
N ASN A 158 18.76 -4.98 20.17
CA ASN A 158 17.92 -3.84 19.84
C ASN A 158 18.79 -2.65 19.39
N PRO A 159 18.70 -2.20 18.14
CA PRO A 159 19.52 -1.11 17.62
C PRO A 159 19.17 0.28 18.20
N LEU A 160 18.17 0.40 19.08
CA LEU A 160 17.93 1.62 19.83
C LEU A 160 19.10 1.93 20.77
N HIS A 161 19.80 0.91 21.27
CA HIS A 161 20.96 1.03 22.13
C HIS A 161 22.24 0.83 21.31
N LEU A 162 22.67 1.91 20.64
CA LEU A 162 23.77 1.94 19.67
C LEU A 162 25.12 1.53 20.26
N ASP A 163 25.34 1.87 21.53
CA ASP A 163 26.54 1.58 22.31
C ASP A 163 26.60 0.11 22.78
N VAL A 164 25.44 -0.50 23.01
CA VAL A 164 25.34 -1.90 23.48
C VAL A 164 25.40 -2.89 22.32
N PHE A 165 24.79 -2.56 21.18
CA PHE A 165 24.65 -3.48 20.03
C PHE A 165 25.26 -2.93 18.73
N PRO A 166 26.54 -2.61 18.67
CA PRO A 166 27.17 -1.99 17.50
C PRO A 166 27.12 -2.87 16.25
N SER A 167 27.11 -4.22 16.40
CA SER A 167 26.99 -5.15 15.27
C SER A 167 25.68 -4.98 14.52
N ILE A 168 24.56 -4.83 15.23
CA ILE A 168 23.24 -4.66 14.60
C ILE A 168 23.11 -3.31 13.91
N VAL A 169 23.69 -2.27 14.47
CA VAL A 169 23.77 -0.95 13.84
C VAL A 169 24.54 -1.03 12.52
N ARG A 170 25.66 -1.75 12.52
CA ARG A 170 26.44 -2.01 11.31
C ARG A 170 25.65 -2.81 10.28
N PHE A 171 24.98 -3.90 10.68
CA PHE A 171 24.18 -4.72 9.77
C PHE A 171 23.05 -3.91 9.12
N GLU A 172 22.34 -3.08 9.88
CA GLU A 172 21.33 -2.19 9.31
C GLU A 172 21.94 -1.23 8.27
N ALA A 173 23.07 -0.61 8.60
CA ALA A 173 23.74 0.31 7.71
C ALA A 173 24.19 -0.38 6.41
N GLU A 174 24.73 -1.59 6.50
CA GLU A 174 25.15 -2.39 5.34
C GLU A 174 23.97 -2.87 4.49
N VAL A 175 22.85 -3.31 5.09
CA VAL A 175 21.61 -3.64 4.36
C VAL A 175 21.11 -2.43 3.56
N VAL A 176 21.06 -1.27 4.20
CA VAL A 176 20.66 -0.02 3.54
C VAL A 176 21.61 0.34 2.40
N ALA A 177 22.93 0.23 2.61
CA ALA A 177 23.93 0.56 1.60
C ALA A 177 23.88 -0.41 0.41
N MET A 178 23.78 -1.72 0.65
CA MET A 178 23.65 -2.72 -0.42
C MET A 178 22.36 -2.52 -1.22
N THR A 179 21.23 -2.28 -0.55
CA THR A 179 19.96 -1.99 -1.21
C THR A 179 20.04 -0.70 -2.04
N ALA A 180 20.66 0.35 -1.52
CA ALA A 180 20.86 1.60 -2.24
C ALA A 180 21.78 1.42 -3.47
N ALA A 181 22.81 0.56 -3.36
CA ALA A 181 23.71 0.26 -4.47
C ALA A 181 22.98 -0.39 -5.65
N LEU A 182 22.00 -1.25 -5.39
CA LEU A 182 21.15 -1.88 -6.39
C LEU A 182 20.20 -0.87 -7.08
N LEU A 183 19.92 0.26 -6.43
CA LEU A 183 18.97 1.29 -6.88
C LEU A 183 19.65 2.57 -7.36
N GLY A 184 20.80 2.43 -8.01
CA GLY A 184 21.46 3.51 -8.73
C GLY A 184 22.28 4.46 -7.84
N SER A 185 22.63 4.11 -6.60
CA SER A 185 23.47 4.98 -5.76
C SER A 185 24.92 5.12 -6.27
N LYS A 186 25.38 4.16 -7.07
CA LYS A 186 26.72 4.16 -7.67
C LYS A 186 26.79 4.95 -8.97
N GLU A 187 25.66 5.35 -9.53
CA GLU A 187 25.57 6.05 -10.81
C GLU A 187 26.06 7.50 -10.72
N LYS A 188 26.72 7.98 -11.79
CA LYS A 188 27.07 9.40 -11.93
C LYS A 188 25.79 10.23 -11.97
N GLY A 189 25.56 11.07 -10.96
CA GLY A 189 24.37 11.92 -10.85
C GLY A 189 23.43 11.58 -9.70
N SER A 190 23.63 10.45 -9.04
CA SER A 190 22.90 10.12 -7.79
C SER A 190 23.22 11.07 -6.63
N GLY A 191 24.33 11.81 -6.73
CA GLY A 191 24.83 12.72 -5.69
C GLY A 191 25.55 12.02 -4.54
N GLY A 192 25.68 10.69 -4.56
CA GLY A 192 26.42 9.91 -3.55
C GLY A 192 25.87 10.00 -2.12
N GLN A 193 24.65 10.51 -1.92
CA GLN A 193 24.07 10.80 -0.61
C GLN A 193 22.86 9.93 -0.27
N ILE A 194 22.55 8.90 -1.09
CA ILE A 194 21.41 8.03 -0.83
C ILE A 194 21.57 7.39 0.54
N CYS A 195 20.54 7.50 1.36
CA CYS A 195 20.53 7.06 2.75
C CYS A 195 19.15 6.53 3.11
N GLY A 196 19.03 5.78 4.18
CA GLY A 196 17.77 5.19 4.56
C GLY A 196 17.78 4.55 5.94
N ASN A 197 16.73 3.79 6.23
CA ASN A 197 16.61 2.93 7.41
C ASN A 197 15.86 1.67 7.06
N MET A 198 16.12 0.60 7.81
CA MET A 198 15.25 -0.56 7.82
C MET A 198 13.95 -0.25 8.54
N THR A 199 12.88 -0.89 8.11
CA THR A 199 11.53 -0.77 8.64
C THR A 199 10.89 -2.16 8.78
N SER A 200 9.77 -2.25 9.49
CA SER A 200 9.04 -3.50 9.73
C SER A 200 8.26 -4.02 8.50
N GLY A 201 8.24 -3.28 7.40
CA GLY A 201 7.54 -3.66 6.18
C GLY A 201 7.27 -2.47 5.26
N GLY A 202 6.87 -2.74 4.01
CA GLY A 202 6.62 -1.72 3.00
C GLY A 202 5.61 -0.66 3.43
N THR A 203 4.60 -1.04 4.20
CA THR A 203 3.64 -0.08 4.76
C THR A 203 4.32 0.95 5.66
N GLU A 204 5.22 0.55 6.56
CA GLU A 204 5.97 1.48 7.41
C GLU A 204 6.93 2.33 6.57
N SER A 205 7.60 1.73 5.59
CA SER A 205 8.46 2.45 4.65
C SER A 205 7.71 3.59 3.94
N ILE A 206 6.51 3.31 3.41
CA ILE A 206 5.64 4.31 2.78
C ILE A 206 5.21 5.38 3.79
N LEU A 207 4.78 4.99 4.99
CA LEU A 207 4.38 5.95 6.02
C LEU A 207 5.51 6.92 6.35
N LEU A 208 6.74 6.41 6.51
CA LEU A 208 7.91 7.24 6.80
C LEU A 208 8.29 8.16 5.64
N ALA A 209 8.23 7.66 4.40
CA ALA A 209 8.46 8.48 3.21
C ALA A 209 7.45 9.64 3.11
N MET A 210 6.15 9.36 3.41
CA MET A 210 5.09 10.38 3.42
C MET A 210 5.28 11.39 4.53
N LYS A 211 5.62 10.94 5.74
CA LYS A 211 5.94 11.84 6.88
C LYS A 211 7.12 12.74 6.53
N SER A 212 8.20 12.16 5.99
CA SER A 212 9.41 12.90 5.62
C SER A 212 9.12 13.94 4.55
N SER A 213 8.40 13.59 3.50
CA SER A 213 8.02 14.50 2.42
C SER A 213 7.14 15.64 2.91
N ARG A 214 6.14 15.34 3.77
CA ARG A 214 5.28 16.35 4.39
C ARG A 214 6.08 17.35 5.20
N ASP A 215 6.92 16.87 6.09
CA ASP A 215 7.65 17.72 7.03
C ASP A 215 8.79 18.49 6.34
N TYR A 216 9.45 17.86 5.34
CA TYR A 216 10.42 18.51 4.47
C TYR A 216 9.78 19.67 3.69
N MET A 217 8.64 19.44 3.05
CA MET A 217 7.96 20.49 2.27
C MET A 217 7.36 21.57 3.16
N LYS A 218 6.92 21.25 4.37
CA LYS A 218 6.54 22.24 5.38
C LYS A 218 7.72 23.16 5.73
N THR A 219 8.89 22.57 5.98
CA THR A 219 10.10 23.32 6.36
C THR A 219 10.66 24.15 5.20
N LYS A 220 10.72 23.57 3.98
CA LYS A 220 11.36 24.21 2.83
C LYS A 220 10.45 25.19 2.09
N LYS A 221 9.14 24.93 2.04
CA LYS A 221 8.18 25.73 1.26
C LYS A 221 7.00 26.28 2.08
N GLY A 222 6.96 26.05 3.38
CA GLY A 222 5.87 26.51 4.25
C GLY A 222 4.51 25.85 3.96
N ILE A 223 4.49 24.67 3.37
CA ILE A 223 3.24 23.99 3.03
C ILE A 223 2.58 23.45 4.30
N THR A 224 1.41 24.02 4.64
CA THR A 224 0.61 23.64 5.83
C THR A 224 -0.64 22.84 5.50
N LYS A 225 -1.01 22.78 4.21
CA LYS A 225 -2.12 21.97 3.69
C LYS A 225 -1.59 21.01 2.63
N PRO A 226 -0.90 19.95 3.06
CA PRO A 226 -0.20 19.05 2.14
C PRO A 226 -1.17 18.27 1.27
N GLU A 227 -0.84 18.12 -0.01
CA GLU A 227 -1.57 17.33 -0.99
C GLU A 227 -0.66 16.31 -1.64
N MET A 228 -1.17 15.10 -1.86
CA MET A 228 -0.48 13.99 -2.51
C MET A 228 -1.29 13.52 -3.73
N ILE A 229 -0.60 13.18 -4.80
CA ILE A 229 -1.21 12.69 -6.04
C ILE A 229 -0.79 11.24 -6.24
N ILE A 230 -1.76 10.33 -6.37
CA ILE A 230 -1.51 8.91 -6.60
C ILE A 230 -2.36 8.38 -7.75
N PRO A 231 -1.90 7.37 -8.50
CA PRO A 231 -2.76 6.63 -9.43
C PRO A 231 -3.77 5.75 -8.67
N GLU A 232 -4.87 5.41 -9.31
CA GLU A 232 -5.88 4.50 -8.74
C GLU A 232 -5.32 3.12 -8.39
N SER A 233 -4.24 2.70 -9.04
CA SER A 233 -3.52 1.45 -8.79
C SER A 233 -2.50 1.51 -7.67
N ALA A 234 -2.30 2.67 -7.00
CA ALA A 234 -1.32 2.80 -5.93
C ALA A 234 -1.69 1.93 -4.71
N HIS A 235 -0.67 1.49 -3.98
CA HIS A 235 -0.82 0.68 -2.79
C HIS A 235 -1.63 1.39 -1.69
N SER A 236 -2.51 0.66 -1.01
CA SER A 236 -3.41 1.19 0.04
C SER A 236 -2.68 1.83 1.24
N ALA A 237 -1.39 1.59 1.40
CA ALA A 237 -0.57 2.27 2.42
C ALA A 237 -0.49 3.79 2.22
N TYR A 238 -0.68 4.31 0.99
CA TYR A 238 -0.78 5.74 0.73
C TYR A 238 -2.09 6.32 1.28
N ASP A 239 -3.20 5.57 1.19
CA ASP A 239 -4.47 5.94 1.82
C ASP A 239 -4.32 6.03 3.34
N LYS A 240 -3.65 5.02 3.90
CA LYS A 240 -3.33 4.98 5.33
C LYS A 240 -2.45 6.15 5.74
N ALA A 241 -1.42 6.48 4.95
CA ALA A 241 -0.56 7.64 5.19
C ALA A 241 -1.33 8.96 5.11
N ALA A 242 -2.20 9.11 4.11
CA ALA A 242 -3.05 10.29 3.94
C ALA A 242 -3.94 10.52 5.17
N GLN A 243 -4.55 9.45 5.68
CA GLN A 243 -5.38 9.49 6.88
C GLN A 243 -4.55 9.81 8.14
N TYR A 244 -3.42 9.13 8.35
CA TYR A 244 -2.61 9.28 9.57
C TYR A 244 -1.95 10.66 9.65
N PHE A 245 -1.53 11.22 8.52
CA PHE A 245 -0.76 12.45 8.47
C PHE A 245 -1.56 13.66 7.99
N ASN A 246 -2.88 13.51 7.83
CA ASN A 246 -3.79 14.56 7.36
C ASN A 246 -3.31 15.18 6.04
N ILE A 247 -3.01 14.34 5.06
CA ILE A 247 -2.60 14.72 3.71
C ILE A 247 -3.79 14.56 2.78
N LYS A 248 -4.15 15.62 2.04
CA LYS A 248 -5.20 15.53 1.02
C LYS A 248 -4.75 14.64 -0.13
N LEU A 249 -5.58 13.66 -0.50
CA LEU A 249 -5.27 12.68 -1.51
C LEU A 249 -6.01 12.99 -2.83
N TRP A 250 -5.25 13.11 -3.91
CA TRP A 250 -5.75 13.17 -5.27
C TRP A 250 -5.52 11.84 -5.98
N ARG A 251 -6.61 11.19 -6.43
CA ARG A 251 -6.51 9.97 -7.23
C ARG A 251 -6.65 10.32 -8.69
N VAL A 252 -5.68 9.89 -9.48
CA VAL A 252 -5.68 10.06 -10.93
C VAL A 252 -5.96 8.73 -11.62
N PRO A 253 -6.65 8.76 -12.78
CA PRO A 253 -6.94 7.56 -13.53
C PRO A 253 -5.66 6.87 -14.04
N ILE A 254 -5.79 5.60 -14.37
CA ILE A 254 -4.81 4.83 -15.11
C ILE A 254 -5.16 4.84 -16.60
N ASN A 255 -4.17 4.66 -17.46
CA ASN A 255 -4.35 4.55 -18.91
C ASN A 255 -4.84 3.14 -19.31
N LYS A 256 -5.01 2.90 -20.62
CA LYS A 256 -5.46 1.60 -21.15
C LYS A 256 -4.49 0.44 -20.87
N GLU A 257 -3.22 0.75 -20.57
CA GLU A 257 -2.19 -0.22 -20.19
C GLU A 257 -2.11 -0.41 -18.67
N PHE A 258 -3.05 0.13 -17.90
CA PHE A 258 -3.10 0.13 -16.44
C PHE A 258 -1.93 0.87 -15.77
N ARG A 259 -1.33 1.82 -16.47
CA ARG A 259 -0.26 2.70 -15.97
C ARG A 259 -0.82 4.05 -15.57
N ALA A 260 -0.12 4.75 -14.66
CA ALA A 260 -0.52 6.09 -14.23
C ALA A 260 -0.67 7.06 -15.41
N ASP A 261 -1.77 7.83 -15.47
CA ASP A 261 -1.93 8.90 -16.44
C ASP A 261 -1.10 10.12 -16.03
N VAL A 262 0.09 10.23 -16.62
CA VAL A 262 1.03 11.33 -16.37
C VAL A 262 0.41 12.70 -16.65
N LYS A 263 -0.46 12.81 -17.68
CA LYS A 263 -1.15 14.07 -18.00
C LYS A 263 -2.13 14.45 -16.88
N ALA A 264 -2.82 13.46 -16.31
CA ALA A 264 -3.68 13.68 -15.16
C ALA A 264 -2.87 14.07 -13.91
N ILE A 265 -1.76 13.41 -13.63
CA ILE A 265 -0.84 13.81 -12.55
C ILE A 265 -0.43 15.27 -12.70
N LYS A 266 0.09 15.66 -13.88
CA LYS A 266 0.53 17.04 -14.16
C LYS A 266 -0.57 18.09 -13.94
N ARG A 267 -1.84 17.78 -14.27
CA ARG A 267 -2.98 18.69 -14.06
C ARG A 267 -3.31 18.94 -12.58
N HIS A 268 -2.99 17.98 -11.70
CA HIS A 268 -3.28 18.09 -10.27
C HIS A 268 -2.14 18.69 -9.46
N ILE A 269 -0.94 18.86 -10.05
CA ILE A 269 0.18 19.49 -9.37
C ILE A 269 -0.15 20.96 -9.11
N ASN A 270 -0.01 21.36 -7.86
CA ASN A 270 -0.24 22.72 -7.40
C ASN A 270 0.74 23.09 -6.26
N ARG A 271 0.62 24.31 -5.73
CA ARG A 271 1.52 24.84 -4.70
C ARG A 271 1.52 24.04 -3.38
N ASN A 272 0.50 23.22 -3.11
CA ASN A 272 0.38 22.40 -1.92
C ASN A 272 0.84 20.96 -2.16
N THR A 273 1.16 20.59 -3.39
CA THR A 273 1.61 19.25 -3.71
C THR A 273 2.96 18.98 -3.06
N ILE A 274 2.98 18.00 -2.17
CA ILE A 274 4.21 17.55 -1.50
C ILE A 274 4.83 16.37 -2.21
N LEU A 275 4.03 15.57 -2.91
CA LEU A 275 4.44 14.31 -3.51
C LEU A 275 3.52 13.90 -4.66
N ALA A 276 4.12 13.32 -5.69
CA ALA A 276 3.45 12.51 -6.68
C ALA A 276 4.00 11.08 -6.63
N VAL A 277 3.11 10.09 -6.66
CA VAL A 277 3.48 8.67 -6.54
C VAL A 277 3.39 8.03 -7.91
N ASP A 278 4.38 7.21 -8.25
CA ASP A 278 4.29 6.29 -9.38
C ASP A 278 3.88 4.90 -8.88
N GLY A 279 2.97 4.27 -9.61
CA GLY A 279 2.23 3.10 -9.11
C GLY A 279 2.98 1.78 -9.18
N MET A 280 2.63 0.91 -8.28
CA MET A 280 3.30 -0.34 -7.89
C MET A 280 3.24 -1.49 -8.92
N LEU A 281 2.37 -1.47 -9.92
CA LEU A 281 2.13 -2.63 -10.80
C LEU A 281 2.88 -2.56 -12.13
N THR A 282 3.41 -1.40 -12.48
CA THR A 282 4.26 -1.24 -13.67
C THR A 282 5.15 -0.02 -13.49
N PRO A 283 6.46 -0.13 -13.67
CA PRO A 283 7.32 1.03 -13.69
C PRO A 283 6.93 1.90 -14.89
N THR A 284 6.29 3.02 -14.63
CA THR A 284 5.94 3.98 -15.67
C THR A 284 6.63 5.29 -15.38
N PHE A 285 7.46 5.69 -16.31
CA PHE A 285 8.13 6.97 -16.32
C PHE A 285 7.20 8.14 -16.08
N CYS A 286 7.52 8.90 -15.08
CA CYS A 286 7.09 10.27 -15.01
C CYS A 286 8.30 11.19 -14.89
N SER A 287 8.81 11.69 -16.01
CA SER A 287 9.70 12.85 -16.00
C SER A 287 8.89 14.09 -15.62
N ILE A 288 8.71 14.30 -14.31
CA ILE A 288 8.10 15.52 -13.79
C ILE A 288 9.22 16.39 -13.22
N GLU A 289 9.46 17.51 -13.85
CA GLU A 289 10.27 18.58 -13.26
C GLU A 289 9.49 19.18 -12.08
N SER A 290 9.80 18.74 -10.84
CA SER A 290 9.24 19.23 -9.56
C SER A 290 8.01 18.47 -9.02
N PRO A 291 7.75 18.52 -7.72
CA PRO A 291 8.56 18.24 -6.55
C PRO A 291 8.36 16.79 -6.09
N THR A 292 9.36 16.19 -5.47
CA THR A 292 9.34 14.88 -4.79
C THR A 292 8.48 13.79 -5.42
N ILE A 293 9.10 12.82 -6.08
CA ILE A 293 8.49 11.58 -6.55
C ILE A 293 8.86 10.50 -5.55
N ASP A 294 7.87 9.81 -4.99
CA ASP A 294 8.08 8.61 -4.20
C ASP A 294 7.72 7.39 -5.04
N LEU A 295 8.66 6.48 -5.14
CA LEU A 295 8.48 5.20 -5.82
C LEU A 295 8.40 4.12 -4.76
N VAL A 296 7.29 3.39 -4.76
CA VAL A 296 7.21 2.14 -4.02
C VAL A 296 7.49 1.01 -4.95
N ASN A 297 8.64 0.41 -4.74
CA ASN A 297 8.96 -0.89 -5.29
C ASN A 297 9.04 -1.90 -4.17
N SER A 298 8.26 -2.98 -4.28
CA SER A 298 8.79 -4.22 -3.81
C SER A 298 10.03 -4.45 -4.67
N LEU A 299 11.21 -4.46 -4.07
CA LEU A 299 12.41 -4.84 -4.75
C LEU A 299 12.21 -6.28 -5.19
N ASP A 300 11.69 -6.39 -6.35
CA ASP A 300 11.88 -7.58 -7.09
C ASP A 300 13.36 -7.54 -7.42
N VAL A 301 14.11 -8.53 -6.99
CA VAL A 301 15.53 -8.76 -7.32
C VAL A 301 15.81 -8.63 -8.82
N VAL A 302 14.78 -8.56 -9.62
CA VAL A 302 14.73 -8.19 -11.03
C VAL A 302 15.54 -6.93 -11.36
N VAL A 303 15.74 -6.01 -10.41
CA VAL A 303 16.65 -4.86 -10.61
C VAL A 303 18.04 -5.28 -11.03
N LEU A 304 18.56 -6.36 -10.46
CA LEU A 304 19.89 -6.86 -10.85
C LEU A 304 19.93 -7.43 -12.27
N SER A 305 18.89 -8.16 -12.68
CA SER A 305 18.84 -8.73 -14.04
C SER A 305 18.57 -7.69 -15.13
N CYS A 306 18.03 -6.52 -14.76
CA CYS A 306 17.78 -5.44 -15.70
C CYS A 306 19.05 -4.66 -16.05
N GLN A 307 20.04 -4.62 -15.18
CA GLN A 307 21.33 -4.00 -15.46
C GLN A 307 22.07 -4.71 -16.59
N ASP A 308 21.85 -6.01 -16.79
CA ASP A 308 22.48 -6.80 -17.85
C ASP A 308 21.64 -6.90 -19.15
N ASN A 309 20.57 -6.08 -19.32
CA ASN A 309 19.66 -6.11 -20.49
C ASN A 309 18.92 -7.44 -20.75
N LEU A 310 18.92 -8.39 -19.83
CA LEU A 310 18.20 -9.66 -19.97
C LEU A 310 16.67 -9.44 -19.97
N TYR A 311 16.20 -8.47 -19.18
CA TYR A 311 14.78 -8.10 -19.09
C TYR A 311 14.67 -6.57 -19.03
N PRO A 312 14.58 -5.87 -20.18
CA PRO A 312 14.55 -4.41 -20.21
C PRO A 312 13.28 -3.87 -19.57
N ILE A 313 13.40 -3.25 -18.41
CA ILE A 313 12.38 -2.44 -17.78
C ILE A 313 12.75 -0.96 -17.84
N PRO A 314 11.76 -0.06 -17.89
CA PRO A 314 12.03 1.36 -17.83
C PRO A 314 12.78 1.74 -16.54
N PRO A 315 13.74 2.69 -16.59
CA PRO A 315 14.41 3.18 -15.39
C PRO A 315 13.41 3.75 -14.39
N PHE A 316 13.56 3.41 -13.11
CA PHE A 316 12.65 3.81 -12.04
C PHE A 316 13.39 4.18 -10.74
N ASP A 317 14.68 3.91 -10.67
CA ASP A 317 15.52 4.07 -9.50
C ASP A 317 16.04 5.51 -9.31
N PHE A 318 17.06 5.69 -8.47
CA PHE A 318 17.66 7.01 -8.23
C PHE A 318 18.46 7.56 -9.42
N SER A 319 18.66 6.83 -10.50
CA SER A 319 19.18 7.38 -11.76
C SER A 319 18.17 8.35 -12.40
N VAL A 320 16.87 8.16 -12.12
CA VAL A 320 15.81 9.04 -12.59
C VAL A 320 15.81 10.34 -11.80
N LYS A 321 15.98 11.47 -12.50
CA LYS A 321 15.90 12.80 -11.90
C LYS A 321 14.50 13.03 -11.33
N GLY A 322 14.43 13.43 -10.06
CA GLY A 322 13.16 13.72 -9.38
C GLY A 322 12.70 12.63 -8.41
N VAL A 323 13.19 11.41 -8.53
CA VAL A 323 12.96 10.37 -7.51
C VAL A 323 13.63 10.80 -6.20
N THR A 324 12.84 10.93 -5.13
CA THR A 324 13.30 11.44 -3.83
C THR A 324 13.31 10.39 -2.75
N SER A 325 12.45 9.39 -2.85
CA SER A 325 12.38 8.26 -1.93
C SER A 325 11.95 6.99 -2.66
N ILE A 326 12.40 5.85 -2.14
CA ILE A 326 12.03 4.52 -2.63
C ILE A 326 11.80 3.61 -1.41
N SER A 327 10.68 2.89 -1.40
CA SER A 327 10.38 1.87 -0.41
C SER A 327 10.66 0.49 -0.99
N VAL A 328 11.36 -0.37 -0.25
CA VAL A 328 11.90 -1.64 -0.74
C VAL A 328 11.65 -2.76 0.23
N ASP A 329 10.89 -3.79 -0.19
CA ASP A 329 10.62 -4.96 0.63
C ASP A 329 11.70 -6.04 0.45
N VAL A 330 12.67 -6.09 1.36
CA VAL A 330 13.72 -7.12 1.35
C VAL A 330 13.14 -8.50 1.65
N HIS A 331 12.04 -8.56 2.41
CA HIS A 331 11.34 -9.81 2.75
C HIS A 331 10.48 -10.40 1.61
N LYS A 332 10.51 -9.79 0.43
CA LYS A 332 9.90 -10.37 -0.77
C LYS A 332 10.99 -11.07 -1.59
N TYR A 333 11.37 -10.50 -2.71
CA TYR A 333 12.39 -11.11 -3.59
C TYR A 333 13.83 -10.92 -3.08
N GLY A 334 14.05 -10.13 -2.03
CA GLY A 334 15.28 -10.15 -1.27
C GLY A 334 15.43 -11.39 -0.37
N LEU A 335 14.45 -12.29 -0.37
CA LEU A 335 14.45 -13.58 0.31
C LEU A 335 14.87 -13.49 1.79
N ALA A 336 14.57 -12.38 2.42
CA ALA A 336 14.81 -12.11 3.84
C ALA A 336 13.57 -12.45 4.69
N PRO A 337 13.70 -12.51 6.03
CA PRO A 337 12.57 -12.81 6.91
C PRO A 337 11.49 -11.75 6.82
N LYS A 338 10.22 -12.14 7.00
CA LYS A 338 9.10 -11.20 7.09
C LYS A 338 9.36 -10.16 8.18
N GLY A 339 8.92 -8.94 7.93
CA GLY A 339 9.22 -7.82 8.84
C GLY A 339 10.50 -7.07 8.49
N THR A 340 11.02 -7.23 7.27
CA THR A 340 12.20 -6.49 6.77
C THR A 340 11.87 -5.75 5.49
N SER A 341 11.98 -4.43 5.55
CA SER A 341 11.87 -3.51 4.43
C SER A 341 12.88 -2.37 4.62
N VAL A 342 13.11 -1.58 3.60
CA VAL A 342 14.01 -0.41 3.64
C VAL A 342 13.30 0.78 3.03
N VAL A 343 13.37 1.92 3.68
CA VAL A 343 13.05 3.21 3.06
C VAL A 343 14.34 3.94 2.73
N LEU A 344 14.47 4.33 1.47
CA LEU A 344 15.61 5.08 0.94
C LEU A 344 15.21 6.49 0.58
N TYR A 345 16.13 7.43 0.77
CA TYR A 345 15.99 8.84 0.42
C TYR A 345 17.17 9.28 -0.43
N ARG A 346 16.93 10.15 -1.39
CA ARG A 346 17.97 10.71 -2.26
C ARG A 346 19.09 11.43 -1.49
N ASN A 347 18.77 12.00 -0.32
CA ASN A 347 19.73 12.74 0.50
C ASN A 347 19.31 12.85 1.97
N HIS A 348 20.28 13.24 2.80
CA HIS A 348 20.09 13.44 4.23
C HIS A 348 19.13 14.59 4.57
N ASP A 349 18.99 15.59 3.69
CA ASP A 349 18.07 16.72 3.92
C ASP A 349 16.62 16.27 3.97
N ILE A 350 16.24 15.27 3.16
CA ILE A 350 14.91 14.67 3.20
C ILE A 350 14.81 13.70 4.38
N ARG A 351 15.80 12.81 4.55
CA ARG A 351 15.80 11.75 5.57
C ARG A 351 15.68 12.31 7.00
N LYS A 352 16.35 13.42 7.34
CA LYS A 352 16.29 13.99 8.70
C LYS A 352 14.87 14.31 9.17
N HIS A 353 13.94 14.55 8.23
CA HIS A 353 12.53 14.77 8.56
C HIS A 353 11.77 13.48 8.89
N GLN A 354 12.39 12.31 8.72
CA GLN A 354 11.86 11.03 9.21
C GLN A 354 11.96 10.95 10.74
N PHE A 355 13.02 11.48 11.33
CA PHE A 355 13.34 11.31 12.73
C PHE A 355 12.39 12.08 13.64
N VAL A 356 12.21 11.56 14.85
CA VAL A 356 11.54 12.24 15.94
C VAL A 356 12.55 12.40 17.06
N ALA A 357 12.78 13.64 17.49
CA ALA A 357 13.62 13.95 18.64
C ALA A 357 12.76 14.65 19.70
N VAL A 358 12.88 14.22 20.96
CA VAL A 358 12.15 14.76 22.10
C VAL A 358 13.17 15.17 23.16
N THR A 359 13.17 16.46 23.54
CA THR A 359 14.12 17.05 24.47
C THR A 359 13.53 17.35 25.85
N GLU A 360 12.20 17.44 25.94
CA GLU A 360 11.48 17.83 27.17
C GLU A 360 10.94 16.63 27.97
N TRP A 361 11.28 15.42 27.57
CA TRP A 361 10.84 14.22 28.28
C TRP A 361 11.66 14.03 29.55
N SER A 362 10.99 13.84 30.70
CA SER A 362 11.64 13.62 32.00
C SER A 362 12.51 12.36 32.09
N GLY A 363 12.29 11.39 31.16
CA GLY A 363 13.11 10.18 31.02
C GLY A 363 14.44 10.39 30.29
N GLY A 364 14.74 11.62 29.85
CA GLY A 364 15.98 11.99 29.15
C GLY A 364 15.78 12.38 27.69
N LEU A 365 16.87 12.53 26.98
CA LEU A 365 16.86 12.84 25.55
C LEU A 365 16.44 11.57 24.74
N TYR A 366 15.47 11.72 23.87
CA TYR A 366 14.98 10.62 23.03
C TYR A 366 15.07 10.97 21.56
N VAL A 367 15.56 10.02 20.76
CA VAL A 367 15.52 10.10 19.29
C VAL A 367 15.21 8.73 18.71
N SER A 368 14.32 8.69 17.71
CA SER A 368 13.97 7.46 16.99
C SER A 368 13.94 7.72 15.49
N PRO A 369 14.53 6.82 14.68
CA PRO A 369 14.52 6.94 13.23
C PRO A 369 13.25 6.39 12.58
N THR A 370 12.46 5.57 13.27
CA THR A 370 11.31 4.83 12.71
C THR A 370 10.05 5.04 13.55
N ILE A 371 8.92 4.43 13.15
CA ILE A 371 7.67 4.49 13.93
C ILE A 371 7.86 3.77 15.28
N ALA A 372 8.53 2.60 15.25
CA ALA A 372 8.88 1.90 16.47
C ALA A 372 10.16 2.49 17.10
N GLY A 373 10.23 2.55 18.42
CA GLY A 373 11.45 2.89 19.16
C GLY A 373 12.40 1.71 19.20
N SER A 374 12.02 0.62 19.87
CA SER A 374 12.73 -0.65 19.87
C SER A 374 12.48 -1.40 18.57
N ARG A 375 13.54 -1.99 18.00
CA ARG A 375 13.45 -2.74 16.75
C ARG A 375 14.12 -4.12 16.90
N PRO A 376 13.58 -5.19 16.29
CA PRO A 376 14.10 -6.54 16.44
C PRO A 376 15.44 -6.71 15.71
N GLY A 377 16.53 -6.87 16.44
CA GLY A 377 17.86 -7.08 15.84
C GLY A 377 17.99 -8.40 15.10
N GLY A 378 17.26 -9.44 15.52
CA GLY A 378 17.24 -10.72 14.80
C GLY A 378 16.77 -10.58 13.34
N LEU A 379 15.74 -9.76 13.06
CA LEU A 379 15.27 -9.53 11.69
C LEU A 379 16.29 -8.74 10.87
N ILE A 380 17.00 -7.79 11.49
CA ILE A 380 18.07 -7.03 10.82
C ILE A 380 19.23 -7.98 10.45
N ALA A 381 19.64 -8.83 11.37
CA ALA A 381 20.67 -9.84 11.12
C ALA A 381 20.24 -10.83 10.03
N GLY A 382 18.99 -11.29 10.06
CA GLY A 382 18.44 -12.16 9.02
C GLY A 382 18.42 -11.53 7.62
N ALA A 383 18.08 -10.23 7.52
CA ALA A 383 18.13 -9.51 6.25
C ALA A 383 19.57 -9.34 5.73
N TRP A 384 20.50 -9.01 6.62
CA TRP A 384 21.92 -8.92 6.29
C TRP A 384 22.48 -10.26 5.83
N ALA A 385 22.16 -11.35 6.55
CA ALA A 385 22.56 -12.70 6.19
C ALA A 385 21.98 -13.13 4.82
N ALA A 386 20.71 -12.78 4.54
CA ALA A 386 20.08 -13.09 3.26
C ALA A 386 20.82 -12.43 2.09
N LEU A 387 21.14 -11.14 2.22
CA LEU A 387 21.82 -10.40 1.15
C LEU A 387 23.23 -10.95 0.90
N LEU A 388 23.98 -11.27 1.95
CA LEU A 388 25.35 -11.74 1.80
C LEU A 388 25.44 -13.20 1.39
N SER A 389 24.53 -14.07 1.84
CA SER A 389 24.58 -15.49 1.52
C SER A 389 24.27 -15.80 0.06
N LEU A 390 23.41 -15.00 -0.58
CA LEU A 390 23.09 -15.13 -1.99
C LEU A 390 24.06 -14.35 -2.88
N GLY A 391 24.42 -13.13 -2.45
CA GLY A 391 25.23 -12.25 -3.27
C GLY A 391 24.54 -11.89 -4.60
N GLU A 392 25.25 -11.17 -5.44
CA GLU A 392 24.73 -10.73 -6.74
C GLU A 392 24.39 -11.91 -7.66
N GLU A 393 25.27 -12.91 -7.75
CA GLU A 393 25.09 -14.08 -8.61
C GLU A 393 23.86 -14.92 -8.21
N GLY A 394 23.66 -15.17 -6.90
CA GLY A 394 22.49 -15.92 -6.42
C GLY A 394 21.18 -15.21 -6.68
N TYR A 395 21.17 -13.89 -6.59
CA TYR A 395 19.99 -13.10 -6.93
C TYR A 395 19.71 -13.07 -8.43
N LEU A 396 20.73 -12.95 -9.28
CA LEU A 396 20.58 -13.02 -10.73
C LEU A 396 19.99 -14.36 -11.18
N GLU A 397 20.53 -15.47 -10.66
CA GLU A 397 20.04 -16.80 -10.96
C GLU A 397 18.58 -16.99 -10.50
N SER A 398 18.26 -16.60 -9.27
CA SER A 398 16.90 -16.67 -8.74
C SER A 398 15.92 -15.86 -9.59
N THR A 399 16.30 -14.65 -9.97
CA THR A 399 15.47 -13.77 -10.79
C THR A 399 15.22 -14.34 -12.18
N LYS A 400 16.24 -14.87 -12.83
CA LYS A 400 16.11 -15.50 -14.15
C LYS A 400 15.08 -16.62 -14.12
N ARG A 401 15.18 -17.52 -13.15
CA ARG A 401 14.23 -18.63 -12.96
C ARG A 401 12.81 -18.14 -12.72
N ILE A 402 12.61 -17.15 -11.85
CA ILE A 402 11.28 -16.57 -11.58
C ILE A 402 10.69 -15.92 -12.83
N MET A 403 11.50 -15.19 -13.60
CA MET A 403 11.05 -14.52 -14.82
C MET A 403 10.67 -15.51 -15.93
N GLU A 404 11.41 -16.62 -16.04
CA GLU A 404 11.06 -17.72 -16.97
C GLU A 404 9.72 -18.34 -16.61
N VAL A 405 9.47 -18.61 -15.32
CA VAL A 405 8.18 -19.11 -14.82
C VAL A 405 7.07 -18.09 -15.08
N SER A 406 7.29 -16.81 -14.81
CA SER A 406 6.32 -15.75 -15.09
C SER A 406 5.92 -15.70 -16.57
N LYS A 407 6.88 -15.83 -17.49
CA LYS A 407 6.61 -15.87 -18.93
C LYS A 407 5.85 -17.14 -19.35
N ARG A 408 6.17 -18.29 -18.75
CA ARG A 408 5.41 -19.53 -18.99
C ARG A 408 3.96 -19.39 -18.55
N ILE A 409 3.71 -18.83 -17.38
CA ILE A 409 2.35 -18.54 -16.87
C ILE A 409 1.64 -17.56 -17.81
N GLN A 410 2.29 -16.46 -18.22
CA GLN A 410 1.69 -15.51 -19.16
C GLN A 410 1.32 -16.16 -20.49
N LYS A 411 2.17 -17.06 -21.01
CA LYS A 411 1.90 -17.80 -22.24
C LYS A 411 0.71 -18.74 -22.05
N GLY A 412 0.70 -19.57 -21.00
CA GLY A 412 -0.38 -20.52 -20.75
C GLY A 412 -1.74 -19.85 -20.52
N ILE A 413 -1.78 -18.69 -19.81
CA ILE A 413 -3.03 -17.93 -19.67
C ILE A 413 -3.56 -17.44 -21.01
N LYS A 414 -2.69 -16.98 -21.93
CA LYS A 414 -3.09 -16.54 -23.28
C LYS A 414 -3.61 -17.68 -24.15
N GLU A 415 -3.28 -18.92 -23.85
CA GLU A 415 -3.78 -20.11 -24.54
C GLU A 415 -5.19 -20.53 -24.08
N ILE A 416 -5.73 -19.92 -23.00
CA ILE A 416 -7.09 -20.12 -22.50
C ILE A 416 -8.00 -19.03 -23.10
N PRO A 417 -8.91 -19.35 -24.04
CA PRO A 417 -9.66 -18.33 -24.81
C PRO A 417 -10.58 -17.45 -23.97
N GLU A 418 -11.00 -17.93 -22.81
CA GLU A 418 -11.89 -17.21 -21.88
C GLU A 418 -11.15 -16.17 -21.04
N LEU A 419 -9.82 -16.19 -21.02
CA LEU A 419 -9.00 -15.33 -20.16
C LEU A 419 -8.21 -14.30 -20.96
N PHE A 420 -7.95 -13.17 -20.34
CA PHE A 420 -7.02 -12.16 -20.86
C PHE A 420 -6.12 -11.62 -19.76
N ILE A 421 -4.90 -11.24 -20.13
CA ILE A 421 -3.93 -10.63 -19.20
C ILE A 421 -4.25 -9.15 -19.05
N ILE A 422 -4.24 -8.67 -17.81
CA ILE A 422 -4.41 -7.26 -17.46
C ILE A 422 -3.09 -6.52 -17.70
N GLY A 423 -3.11 -5.53 -18.56
CA GLY A 423 -1.95 -4.69 -18.87
C GLY A 423 -0.81 -5.47 -19.54
N ARG A 424 0.41 -5.03 -19.29
CA ARG A 424 1.64 -5.68 -19.74
C ARG A 424 2.48 -6.05 -18.52
N PRO A 425 2.50 -7.33 -18.13
CA PRO A 425 3.37 -7.77 -17.03
C PRO A 425 4.84 -7.65 -17.45
N ASP A 426 5.53 -6.66 -16.91
CA ASP A 426 6.97 -6.47 -17.14
C ASP A 426 7.80 -7.39 -16.23
N MET A 427 7.22 -7.84 -15.09
CA MET A 427 7.93 -8.56 -14.05
C MET A 427 7.16 -9.82 -13.60
N THR A 428 7.11 -10.05 -12.31
CA THR A 428 6.71 -11.30 -11.66
C THR A 428 5.22 -11.39 -11.31
N ILE A 429 4.48 -10.29 -11.39
CA ILE A 429 3.05 -10.27 -11.12
C ILE A 429 2.29 -10.44 -12.43
N VAL A 430 1.45 -11.48 -12.51
CA VAL A 430 0.60 -11.76 -13.66
C VAL A 430 -0.86 -11.64 -13.21
N ALA A 431 -1.50 -10.56 -13.62
CA ALA A 431 -2.92 -10.32 -13.39
C ALA A 431 -3.74 -10.70 -14.64
N PHE A 432 -4.88 -11.35 -14.45
CA PHE A 432 -5.74 -11.77 -15.53
C PHE A 432 -7.22 -11.72 -15.16
N GLY A 433 -8.06 -11.55 -16.14
CA GLY A 433 -9.50 -11.44 -16.02
C GLY A 433 -10.24 -12.23 -17.08
N SER A 434 -11.58 -12.15 -17.06
CA SER A 434 -12.45 -12.74 -18.05
C SER A 434 -13.65 -11.84 -18.31
N ASP A 435 -14.07 -11.77 -19.58
CA ASP A 435 -15.33 -11.15 -20.00
C ASP A 435 -16.45 -12.19 -20.24
N VAL A 436 -16.11 -13.48 -20.12
CA VAL A 436 -16.99 -14.60 -20.48
C VAL A 436 -17.54 -15.30 -19.22
N VAL A 437 -16.70 -15.47 -18.21
CA VAL A 437 -17.02 -16.16 -16.95
C VAL A 437 -16.67 -15.30 -15.75
N ASP A 438 -17.29 -15.55 -14.61
CA ASP A 438 -16.94 -14.80 -13.38
C ASP A 438 -15.56 -15.22 -12.86
N ILE A 439 -14.62 -14.30 -12.88
CA ILE A 439 -13.22 -14.54 -12.48
C ILE A 439 -13.10 -14.91 -10.99
N PHE A 440 -14.02 -14.45 -10.14
CA PHE A 440 -14.01 -14.78 -8.72
C PHE A 440 -14.55 -16.19 -8.46
N GLU A 441 -15.48 -16.69 -9.28
CA GLU A 441 -15.87 -18.10 -9.26
C GLU A 441 -14.71 -19.00 -9.67
N ILE A 442 -13.94 -18.61 -10.70
CA ILE A 442 -12.70 -19.30 -11.05
C ILE A 442 -11.75 -19.35 -9.86
N ASN A 443 -11.57 -18.21 -9.17
CA ASN A 443 -10.72 -18.14 -7.97
C ASN A 443 -11.19 -19.07 -6.86
N ASP A 444 -12.49 -19.20 -6.66
CA ASP A 444 -13.07 -20.09 -5.65
C ASP A 444 -12.82 -21.57 -6.00
N VAL A 445 -12.94 -21.94 -7.29
CA VAL A 445 -12.59 -23.29 -7.76
C VAL A 445 -11.07 -23.54 -7.60
N MET A 446 -10.22 -22.58 -7.96
CA MET A 446 -8.76 -22.65 -7.74
C MET A 446 -8.44 -22.84 -6.25
N SER A 447 -9.15 -22.12 -5.38
CA SER A 447 -8.99 -22.24 -3.91
C SER A 447 -9.35 -23.64 -3.41
N SER A 448 -10.37 -24.28 -3.98
CA SER A 448 -10.74 -25.67 -3.66
C SER A 448 -9.66 -26.69 -4.07
N LYS A 449 -8.81 -26.32 -5.04
CA LYS A 449 -7.62 -27.10 -5.46
C LYS A 449 -6.35 -26.74 -4.67
N GLY A 450 -6.48 -25.87 -3.66
CA GLY A 450 -5.40 -25.45 -2.77
C GLY A 450 -4.61 -24.23 -3.24
N TRP A 451 -5.03 -23.55 -4.31
CA TRP A 451 -4.39 -22.33 -4.80
C TRP A 451 -4.91 -21.10 -4.04
N HIS A 452 -4.01 -20.25 -3.56
CA HIS A 452 -4.33 -18.99 -2.90
C HIS A 452 -3.89 -17.82 -3.77
N LEU A 453 -4.78 -17.38 -4.69
CA LEU A 453 -4.58 -16.23 -5.56
C LEU A 453 -5.18 -14.97 -4.94
N ASN A 454 -4.74 -13.82 -5.40
CA ASN A 454 -5.21 -12.54 -4.88
C ASN A 454 -6.27 -11.94 -5.81
N ALA A 455 -7.44 -11.68 -5.26
CA ALA A 455 -8.52 -11.03 -5.98
C ALA A 455 -8.28 -9.52 -6.10
N LEU A 456 -8.56 -8.98 -7.27
CA LEU A 456 -8.47 -7.57 -7.62
C LEU A 456 -9.84 -7.03 -8.05
N GLN A 457 -10.00 -5.70 -8.03
CA GLN A 457 -11.23 -5.03 -8.48
C GLN A 457 -10.89 -3.82 -9.34
N ARG A 458 -11.77 -3.54 -10.32
CA ARG A 458 -11.65 -2.40 -11.25
C ARG A 458 -10.42 -2.46 -12.16
N PRO A 459 -10.40 -3.43 -13.11
CA PRO A 459 -11.43 -4.42 -13.40
C PRO A 459 -11.40 -5.62 -12.45
N ASN A 460 -12.50 -6.40 -12.44
CA ASN A 460 -12.54 -7.68 -11.76
C ASN A 460 -11.49 -8.61 -12.36
N SER A 461 -10.58 -9.06 -11.53
CA SER A 461 -9.45 -9.89 -11.95
C SER A 461 -8.82 -10.60 -10.76
N ILE A 462 -7.95 -11.53 -11.03
CA ILE A 462 -7.10 -12.19 -10.02
C ILE A 462 -5.64 -12.10 -10.46
N HIS A 463 -4.72 -12.21 -9.53
CA HIS A 463 -3.31 -12.24 -9.89
C HIS A 463 -2.54 -13.32 -9.14
N ILE A 464 -1.48 -13.77 -9.78
CA ILE A 464 -0.41 -14.55 -9.16
C ILE A 464 0.86 -13.71 -9.10
N CYS A 465 1.44 -13.62 -7.92
CA CYS A 465 2.78 -13.08 -7.71
C CYS A 465 3.76 -14.24 -7.73
N VAL A 466 4.50 -14.37 -8.83
CA VAL A 466 5.35 -15.53 -9.12
C VAL A 466 6.60 -15.50 -8.25
N THR A 467 6.92 -16.61 -7.61
CA THR A 467 8.12 -16.83 -6.79
C THR A 467 8.84 -18.11 -7.23
N LEU A 468 10.02 -18.40 -6.68
CA LEU A 468 10.76 -19.64 -6.94
C LEU A 468 9.93 -20.90 -6.67
N GLN A 469 8.99 -20.83 -5.75
CA GLN A 469 8.14 -21.97 -5.38
C GLN A 469 7.20 -22.41 -6.49
N HIS A 470 6.89 -21.52 -7.44
CA HIS A 470 6.02 -21.85 -8.58
C HIS A 470 6.76 -22.63 -9.69
N GLU A 471 8.10 -22.64 -9.68
CA GLU A 471 8.89 -23.29 -10.72
C GLU A 471 8.54 -24.79 -10.90
N PRO A 472 8.51 -25.61 -9.83
CA PRO A 472 8.21 -27.04 -9.97
C PRO A 472 6.73 -27.33 -10.29
N ILE A 473 5.82 -26.37 -10.10
CA ILE A 473 4.36 -26.60 -10.16
C ILE A 473 3.65 -25.72 -11.19
N VAL A 474 4.37 -25.08 -12.11
CA VAL A 474 3.77 -24.19 -13.10
C VAL A 474 2.80 -24.92 -14.03
N GLU A 475 3.09 -26.16 -14.40
CA GLU A 475 2.20 -26.96 -15.24
C GLU A 475 0.92 -27.36 -14.49
N ASP A 476 1.04 -27.67 -13.20
CA ASP A 476 -0.12 -27.93 -12.34
C ASP A 476 -1.00 -26.68 -12.23
N PHE A 477 -0.40 -25.50 -12.09
CA PHE A 477 -1.14 -24.23 -12.08
C PHE A 477 -1.96 -24.04 -13.37
N LEU A 478 -1.33 -24.20 -14.52
CA LEU A 478 -1.98 -23.98 -15.82
C LEU A 478 -3.08 -25.03 -16.08
N ARG A 479 -2.85 -26.28 -15.74
CA ARG A 479 -3.84 -27.35 -15.82
C ARG A 479 -5.04 -27.05 -14.90
N ASP A 480 -4.80 -26.77 -13.63
CA ASP A 480 -5.82 -26.48 -12.64
C ASP A 480 -6.63 -25.22 -13.01
N LEU A 481 -5.99 -24.21 -13.60
CA LEU A 481 -6.64 -23.00 -14.08
C LEU A 481 -7.58 -23.31 -15.27
N MET A 482 -7.11 -24.07 -16.26
CA MET A 482 -7.92 -24.47 -17.42
C MET A 482 -9.15 -25.29 -17.00
N GLU A 483 -8.94 -26.25 -16.09
CA GLU A 483 -10.04 -27.05 -15.53
C GLU A 483 -11.03 -26.18 -14.74
N SER A 484 -10.55 -25.21 -13.99
CA SER A 484 -11.40 -24.27 -13.22
C SER A 484 -12.26 -23.41 -14.14
N VAL A 485 -11.69 -22.88 -15.22
CA VAL A 485 -12.43 -22.14 -16.25
C VAL A 485 -13.53 -23.02 -16.87
N LYS A 486 -13.20 -24.26 -17.23
CA LYS A 486 -14.17 -25.21 -17.76
C LYS A 486 -15.29 -25.50 -16.76
N THR A 487 -14.95 -25.74 -15.50
CA THR A 487 -15.93 -26.01 -14.43
C THR A 487 -16.92 -24.87 -14.27
N VAL A 488 -16.43 -23.61 -14.19
CA VAL A 488 -17.29 -22.43 -14.05
C VAL A 488 -18.14 -22.20 -15.30
N LYS A 489 -17.61 -22.48 -16.48
CA LYS A 489 -18.36 -22.35 -17.74
C LYS A 489 -19.51 -23.36 -17.85
N GLU A 490 -19.28 -24.58 -17.40
CA GLU A 490 -20.28 -25.66 -17.42
C GLU A 490 -21.31 -25.54 -16.28
N ASN A 491 -20.87 -25.06 -15.10
CA ASN A 491 -21.67 -24.96 -13.90
C ASN A 491 -21.45 -23.59 -13.23
N PRO A 492 -21.99 -22.49 -13.79
CA PRO A 492 -21.84 -21.17 -13.20
C PRO A 492 -22.61 -21.06 -11.88
N GLY A 493 -21.98 -20.46 -10.90
CA GLY A 493 -22.57 -20.14 -9.60
C GLY A 493 -21.55 -20.11 -8.47
N PRO A 494 -21.76 -19.23 -7.46
CA PRO A 494 -20.80 -19.05 -6.40
C PRO A 494 -20.71 -20.28 -5.49
N ILE A 495 -19.49 -20.66 -5.12
CA ILE A 495 -19.25 -21.70 -4.13
C ILE A 495 -19.59 -21.14 -2.73
N SER A 496 -20.26 -21.92 -1.91
CA SER A 496 -20.59 -21.53 -0.54
C SER A 496 -19.32 -21.24 0.27
N GLY A 497 -19.22 -20.02 0.82
CA GLY A 497 -18.06 -19.59 1.59
C GLY A 497 -16.89 -19.03 0.76
N GLY A 498 -17.01 -18.96 -0.57
CA GLY A 498 -16.01 -18.40 -1.45
C GLY A 498 -15.94 -16.87 -1.44
N LEU A 499 -14.97 -16.32 -2.18
CA LEU A 499 -14.78 -14.88 -2.33
C LEU A 499 -15.71 -14.24 -3.36
N ALA A 500 -16.22 -15.00 -4.33
CA ALA A 500 -17.10 -14.50 -5.39
C ALA A 500 -18.32 -13.75 -4.87
N PRO A 501 -19.07 -14.24 -3.85
CA PRO A 501 -20.18 -13.50 -3.28
C PRO A 501 -19.76 -12.18 -2.62
N ILE A 502 -18.59 -12.14 -1.97
CA ILE A 502 -18.08 -10.95 -1.25
C ILE A 502 -17.68 -9.86 -2.25
N TYR A 503 -16.88 -10.21 -3.25
CA TYR A 503 -16.42 -9.27 -4.28
C TYR A 503 -17.56 -8.83 -5.20
N GLY A 504 -18.47 -9.74 -5.55
CA GLY A 504 -19.68 -9.42 -6.31
C GLY A 504 -20.58 -8.45 -5.57
N ALA A 505 -20.83 -8.66 -4.29
CA ALA A 505 -21.59 -7.75 -3.43
C ALA A 505 -20.88 -6.40 -3.27
N ALA A 506 -19.58 -6.40 -2.93
CA ALA A 506 -18.79 -5.19 -2.76
C ALA A 506 -18.70 -4.37 -4.08
N GLY A 507 -18.61 -5.03 -5.24
CA GLY A 507 -18.61 -4.38 -6.55
C GLY A 507 -19.94 -3.69 -6.88
N ARG A 508 -21.07 -4.25 -6.42
CA ARG A 508 -22.43 -3.72 -6.66
C ARG A 508 -22.88 -2.69 -5.63
N MET A 509 -22.23 -2.62 -4.47
CA MET A 509 -22.58 -1.63 -3.43
C MET A 509 -22.14 -0.21 -3.85
N PRO A 510 -23.10 0.73 -4.03
CA PRO A 510 -22.76 2.11 -4.39
C PRO A 510 -22.10 2.87 -3.22
N ASP A 511 -22.44 2.51 -1.98
CA ASP A 511 -21.93 3.14 -0.75
C ASP A 511 -20.68 2.41 -0.24
N ARG A 512 -19.52 2.96 -0.56
CA ARG A 512 -18.22 2.44 -0.10
C ARG A 512 -18.00 2.58 1.40
N GLY A 513 -18.72 3.48 2.06
CA GLY A 513 -18.70 3.62 3.52
C GLY A 513 -19.21 2.36 4.22
N MET A 514 -20.27 1.74 3.68
CA MET A 514 -20.76 0.45 4.20
C MET A 514 -19.73 -0.67 4.06
N VAL A 515 -19.04 -0.73 2.92
CA VAL A 515 -17.98 -1.75 2.70
C VAL A 515 -16.84 -1.54 3.70
N GLN A 516 -16.42 -0.29 3.92
CA GLN A 516 -15.38 0.04 4.90
C GLN A 516 -15.77 -0.39 6.31
N GLU A 517 -17.00 -0.14 6.72
CA GLU A 517 -17.51 -0.51 8.05
C GLU A 517 -17.57 -2.03 8.23
N LEU A 518 -18.00 -2.78 7.18
CA LEU A 518 -17.95 -4.24 7.21
C LEU A 518 -16.52 -4.78 7.35
N LEU A 519 -15.55 -4.18 6.67
CA LEU A 519 -14.13 -4.56 6.82
C LEU A 519 -13.60 -4.28 8.22
N VAL A 520 -13.99 -3.15 8.84
CA VAL A 520 -13.62 -2.83 10.23
C VAL A 520 -14.21 -3.85 11.18
N ASN A 521 -15.50 -4.17 11.04
CA ASN A 521 -16.16 -5.18 11.88
C ASN A 521 -15.55 -6.58 11.68
N TYR A 522 -15.15 -6.92 10.44
CA TYR A 522 -14.42 -8.17 10.19
C TYR A 522 -13.11 -8.22 10.97
N MET A 523 -12.30 -7.16 10.92
CA MET A 523 -11.04 -7.09 11.68
C MET A 523 -11.30 -7.18 13.20
N ASP A 524 -12.29 -6.46 13.71
CA ASP A 524 -12.67 -6.51 15.13
C ASP A 524 -13.12 -7.93 15.54
N SER A 525 -13.73 -8.67 14.64
CA SER A 525 -14.13 -10.06 14.89
C SER A 525 -12.97 -11.06 14.88
N THR A 526 -11.80 -10.69 14.38
CA THR A 526 -10.62 -11.57 14.31
C THR A 526 -9.63 -11.38 15.48
N CYS A 527 -9.82 -10.34 16.29
CA CYS A 527 -8.94 -10.01 17.44
C CYS A 527 -9.45 -10.53 18.78
#